data_08a7d97a605d12147d3caf98473a4875
#
_entry.id   08a7d97a605d12147d3caf98473a4875
#
_cell.length_a   1.000
_cell.length_b   1.000
_cell.length_c   1.000
_cell.angle_alpha   90.00
_cell.angle_beta   90.00
_cell.angle_gamma   90.00
#
_symmetry.space_group_name_H-M   'P 1'
#
loop_
_entity.id
_entity.type
_entity.pdbx_description
1 polymer ?
#
loop_
_entity_poly.entity_id
_entity_poly.type
_entity_poly.pdbx_seq_one_letter_code
_entity_poly.pdbx_strand_id
1 'polypeptide(L)'
;MPELLNGGRTFAGVPVRAQLLGSDPVCLAENAARLAALGPDGIDLNFGCPAKVVNRHGGGAALLDDPELVAKIVAAVRRAVPAHMPVSAKMRLGFNDDSRAVECALAIAGAGAYELVVHARTKARCAR
;
A
#
# COMPACT_ATOMS: atom_id res chain seq x y z
N MET A 1 -0.34 -9.57 14.00
CA MET A 1 -1.11 -10.47 13.10
C MET A 1 -0.81 -11.92 13.43
N PRO A 2 -1.78 -12.67 13.93
CA PRO A 2 -1.58 -14.10 14.20
C PRO A 2 -1.16 -14.89 12.97
N GLU A 3 -1.64 -14.49 11.79
CA GLU A 3 -1.33 -15.15 10.52
C GLU A 3 0.17 -15.11 10.20
N LEU A 4 0.87 -14.06 10.61
CA LEU A 4 2.31 -13.96 10.38
C LEU A 4 3.10 -14.93 11.27
N LEU A 5 2.58 -15.22 12.47
CA LEU A 5 3.16 -16.23 13.35
C LEU A 5 2.94 -17.64 12.82
N ASN A 6 1.96 -17.80 11.92
CA ASN A 6 1.65 -19.08 11.27
C ASN A 6 2.17 -19.13 9.82
N GLY A 7 3.35 -18.54 9.56
CA GLY A 7 4.00 -18.56 8.25
C GLY A 7 3.25 -17.76 7.17
N GLY A 8 2.53 -16.70 7.57
CA GLY A 8 1.78 -15.87 6.64
C GLY A 8 0.46 -16.46 6.19
N ARG A 9 -0.09 -17.41 6.96
CA ARG A 9 -1.34 -18.09 6.65
C ARG A 9 -2.29 -18.04 7.82
N THR A 10 -3.59 -18.13 7.54
CA THR A 10 -4.59 -18.36 8.58
C THR A 10 -4.43 -19.79 9.14
N PHE A 11 -5.11 -20.09 10.26
CA PHE A 11 -5.13 -21.45 10.80
C PHE A 11 -5.75 -22.45 9.81
N ALA A 12 -6.59 -21.99 8.88
CA ALA A 12 -7.13 -22.83 7.81
C ALA A 12 -6.18 -22.99 6.62
N GLY A 13 -4.97 -22.40 6.68
CA GLY A 13 -3.97 -22.51 5.62
C GLY A 13 -4.12 -21.50 4.48
N VAL A 14 -5.00 -20.50 4.61
CA VAL A 14 -5.21 -19.48 3.58
C VAL A 14 -4.06 -18.47 3.62
N PRO A 15 -3.38 -18.20 2.48
CA PRO A 15 -2.31 -17.20 2.43
C PRO A 15 -2.81 -15.81 2.80
N VAL A 16 -1.97 -15.03 3.48
CA VAL A 16 -2.29 -13.68 3.95
C VAL A 16 -1.24 -12.71 3.46
N ARG A 17 -1.68 -11.56 2.91
CA ARG A 17 -0.80 -10.44 2.61
C ARG A 17 -0.80 -9.46 3.78
N ALA A 18 0.39 -8.99 4.14
CA ALA A 18 0.52 -7.98 5.18
C ALA A 18 0.26 -6.61 4.56
N GLN A 19 -0.58 -5.81 5.22
CA GLN A 19 -0.93 -4.47 4.75
C GLN A 19 -0.13 -3.41 5.51
N LEU A 20 0.41 -2.44 4.78
CA LEU A 20 1.15 -1.33 5.34
C LEU A 20 0.46 0.00 5.02
N LEU A 21 0.48 0.89 6.01
CA LEU A 21 -0.01 2.26 5.91
C LEU A 21 1.09 3.19 6.42
N GLY A 22 1.27 4.32 5.76
CA GLY A 22 2.24 5.33 6.19
C GLY A 22 2.64 6.24 5.06
N SER A 23 3.50 7.22 5.37
CA SER A 23 3.94 8.23 4.41
C SER A 23 5.47 8.34 4.30
N ASP A 24 6.21 7.63 5.14
CA ASP A 24 7.67 7.66 5.13
C ASP A 24 8.22 6.45 4.38
N PRO A 25 8.86 6.64 3.21
CA PRO A 25 9.40 5.52 2.43
C PRO A 25 10.41 4.66 3.19
N VAL A 26 11.25 5.27 4.01
CA VAL A 26 12.28 4.54 4.78
C VAL A 26 11.63 3.66 5.83
N CYS A 27 10.71 4.22 6.62
CA CYS A 27 10.00 3.45 7.64
C CYS A 27 9.17 2.31 7.04
N LEU A 28 8.49 2.57 5.93
CA LEU A 28 7.69 1.56 5.25
C LEU A 28 8.57 0.45 4.69
N ALA A 29 9.73 0.79 4.12
CA ALA A 29 10.67 -0.19 3.61
C ALA A 29 11.23 -1.09 4.73
N GLU A 30 11.60 -0.49 5.87
CA GLU A 30 12.08 -1.25 7.03
C GLU A 30 11.02 -2.20 7.56
N ASN A 31 9.79 -1.72 7.70
CA ASN A 31 8.67 -2.54 8.15
C ASN A 31 8.34 -3.65 7.16
N ALA A 32 8.40 -3.35 5.86
CA ALA A 32 8.18 -4.35 4.82
C ALA A 32 9.23 -5.46 4.89
N ALA A 33 10.49 -5.11 5.09
CA ALA A 33 11.56 -6.09 5.23
C ALA A 33 11.34 -7.01 6.43
N ARG A 34 10.93 -6.45 7.57
CA ARG A 34 10.62 -7.24 8.77
C ARG A 34 9.44 -8.17 8.55
N LEU A 35 8.38 -7.68 7.89
CA LEU A 35 7.21 -8.49 7.59
C LEU A 35 7.52 -9.60 6.59
N ALA A 36 8.35 -9.29 5.58
CA ALA A 36 8.75 -10.28 4.58
C ALA A 36 9.48 -11.47 5.21
N ALA A 37 10.27 -11.22 6.26
CA ALA A 37 10.98 -12.28 6.98
C ALA A 37 10.03 -13.26 7.69
N LEU A 38 8.77 -12.86 7.93
CA LEU A 38 7.76 -13.71 8.56
C LEU A 38 7.00 -14.57 7.55
N GLY A 39 7.28 -14.45 6.25
CA GLY A 39 6.76 -15.31 5.20
C GLY A 39 5.32 -15.07 4.76
N PRO A 40 4.79 -13.82 4.73
CA PRO A 40 3.45 -13.60 4.19
C PRO A 40 3.41 -13.87 2.69
N ASP A 41 2.21 -14.00 2.13
CA ASP A 41 2.01 -14.22 0.70
C ASP A 41 2.47 -13.02 -0.15
N GLY A 42 2.45 -11.83 0.42
CA GLY A 42 2.89 -10.59 -0.21
C GLY A 42 2.74 -9.40 0.72
N ILE A 43 3.13 -8.26 0.23
CA ILE A 43 2.99 -6.97 0.94
C ILE A 43 2.00 -6.10 0.16
N ASP A 44 1.01 -5.55 0.85
CA ASP A 44 0.01 -4.67 0.25
C ASP A 44 0.13 -3.26 0.83
N LEU A 45 0.28 -2.28 -0.05
CA LEU A 45 0.37 -0.87 0.34
C LEU A 45 -1.01 -0.22 0.20
N ASN A 46 -1.46 0.44 1.26
CA ASN A 46 -2.78 1.05 1.28
C ASN A 46 -2.68 2.56 1.04
N PHE A 47 -3.10 2.99 -0.15
CA PHE A 47 -3.25 4.40 -0.52
C PHE A 47 -4.73 4.78 -0.60
N GLY A 48 -5.62 3.98 -0.01
CA GLY A 48 -7.06 4.19 -0.10
C GLY A 48 -7.78 4.45 1.22
N CYS A 49 -7.08 4.35 2.34
CA CYS A 49 -7.72 4.50 3.66
C CYS A 49 -8.28 5.91 3.86
N PRO A 50 -9.60 6.07 4.11
CA PRO A 50 -10.21 7.38 4.34
C PRO A 50 -10.16 7.83 5.80
N ALA A 51 -9.58 7.05 6.71
CA ALA A 51 -9.57 7.35 8.13
C ALA A 51 -8.91 8.70 8.43
N LYS A 52 -9.55 9.53 9.25
CA LYS A 52 -9.06 10.88 9.57
C LYS A 52 -7.69 10.87 10.21
N VAL A 53 -7.42 9.94 11.12
CA VAL A 53 -6.13 9.84 11.80
C VAL A 53 -5.02 9.52 10.81
N VAL A 54 -5.23 8.55 9.93
CA VAL A 54 -4.25 8.16 8.92
C VAL A 54 -3.97 9.31 7.95
N ASN A 55 -5.01 9.97 7.44
CA ASN A 55 -4.85 11.06 6.48
C ASN A 55 -4.23 12.31 7.11
N ARG A 56 -4.51 12.58 8.39
CA ARG A 56 -3.92 13.71 9.11
C ARG A 56 -2.39 13.60 9.18
N HIS A 57 -1.87 12.37 9.23
CA HIS A 57 -0.43 12.10 9.24
C HIS A 57 0.14 11.84 7.84
N GLY A 58 -0.61 12.15 6.79
CA GLY A 58 -0.15 12.04 5.42
C GLY A 58 -0.20 10.64 4.81
N GLY A 59 -0.81 9.67 5.50
CA GLY A 59 -0.95 8.31 4.98
C GLY A 59 -2.27 8.06 4.27
N GLY A 60 -2.47 6.84 3.80
CA GLY A 60 -3.71 6.42 3.16
C GLY A 60 -4.05 7.23 1.92
N ALA A 61 -5.32 7.62 1.79
CA ALA A 61 -5.81 8.34 0.62
C ALA A 61 -5.18 9.73 0.44
N ALA A 62 -4.68 10.36 1.50
CA ALA A 62 -4.03 11.66 1.42
C ALA A 62 -2.78 11.64 0.54
N LEU A 63 -2.09 10.49 0.44
CA LEU A 63 -0.92 10.32 -0.43
C LEU A 63 -1.24 10.47 -1.91
N LEU A 64 -2.50 10.32 -2.30
CA LEU A 64 -2.91 10.44 -3.70
C LEU A 64 -2.81 11.87 -4.26
N ASP A 65 -2.57 12.85 -3.39
CA ASP A 65 -2.25 14.21 -3.81
C ASP A 65 -0.76 14.39 -4.15
N ASP A 66 0.07 13.37 -3.90
CA ASP A 66 1.51 13.41 -4.16
C ASP A 66 1.99 12.13 -4.87
N PRO A 67 1.80 12.03 -6.20
CA PRO A 67 2.21 10.85 -6.96
C PRO A 67 3.71 10.53 -6.87
N GLU A 68 4.57 11.54 -6.71
CA GLU A 68 6.01 11.32 -6.57
C GLU A 68 6.34 10.58 -5.27
N LEU A 69 5.68 10.95 -4.18
CA LEU A 69 5.87 10.27 -2.90
C LEU A 69 5.33 8.84 -2.96
N VAL A 70 4.19 8.64 -3.61
CA VAL A 70 3.63 7.31 -3.83
C VAL A 70 4.64 6.43 -4.57
N ALA A 71 5.24 6.93 -5.65
CA ALA A 71 6.26 6.21 -6.39
C ALA A 71 7.48 5.87 -5.53
N LYS A 72 7.94 6.80 -4.72
CA LYS A 72 9.08 6.58 -3.81
C LYS A 72 8.78 5.48 -2.80
N ILE A 73 7.59 5.48 -2.23
CA ILE A 73 7.16 4.45 -1.28
C ILE A 73 7.14 3.08 -1.93
N VAL A 74 6.50 2.94 -3.08
CA VAL A 74 6.40 1.65 -3.78
C VAL A 74 7.79 1.15 -4.15
N ALA A 75 8.64 2.01 -4.71
CA ALA A 75 10.00 1.62 -5.09
C ALA A 75 10.84 1.20 -3.87
N ALA A 76 10.74 1.92 -2.76
CA ALA A 76 11.49 1.61 -1.54
C ALA A 76 11.05 0.25 -0.97
N VAL A 77 9.75 -0.01 -0.92
CA VAL A 77 9.20 -1.28 -0.45
C VAL A 77 9.59 -2.41 -1.41
N ARG A 78 9.51 -2.17 -2.72
CA ARG A 78 9.89 -3.19 -3.71
C ARG A 78 11.34 -3.63 -3.54
N ARG A 79 12.25 -2.69 -3.26
CA ARG A 79 13.67 -3.01 -3.04
C ARG A 79 13.92 -3.71 -1.71
N ALA A 80 13.08 -3.47 -0.72
CA ALA A 80 13.27 -3.99 0.64
C ALA A 80 12.83 -5.45 0.80
N VAL A 81 11.96 -5.95 -0.07
CA VAL A 81 11.44 -7.32 0.02
C VAL A 81 11.99 -8.18 -1.12
N PRO A 82 12.02 -9.52 -0.94
CA PRO A 82 12.55 -10.42 -1.99
C PRO A 82 11.79 -10.27 -3.31
N ALA A 83 12.50 -10.43 -4.42
CA ALA A 83 11.93 -10.26 -5.76
C ALA A 83 10.75 -11.20 -6.05
N HIS A 84 10.74 -12.38 -5.45
CA HIS A 84 9.65 -13.34 -5.64
C HIS A 84 8.38 -13.00 -4.86
N MET A 85 8.48 -12.10 -3.86
CA MET A 85 7.34 -11.72 -3.04
C MET A 85 6.61 -10.54 -3.70
N PRO A 86 5.32 -10.69 -4.05
CA PRO A 86 4.59 -9.59 -4.70
C PRO A 86 4.37 -8.41 -3.76
N VAL A 87 4.53 -7.21 -4.32
CA VAL A 87 4.15 -5.95 -3.69
C VAL A 87 2.96 -5.42 -4.47
N SER A 88 1.83 -5.30 -3.79
CA SER A 88 0.59 -4.79 -4.40
C SER A 88 0.20 -3.48 -3.74
N ALA A 89 -0.71 -2.77 -4.37
CA ALA A 89 -1.20 -1.50 -3.85
C ALA A 89 -2.70 -1.37 -4.06
N LYS A 90 -3.34 -0.66 -3.15
CA LYS A 90 -4.74 -0.25 -3.28
C LYS A 90 -4.80 1.26 -3.31
N MET A 91 -5.62 1.82 -4.19
CA MET A 91 -5.84 3.25 -4.23
C MET A 91 -7.31 3.56 -4.48
N ARG A 92 -7.70 4.79 -4.16
CA ARG A 92 -8.95 5.39 -4.63
C ARG A 92 -8.62 6.26 -5.84
N LEU A 93 -9.62 6.90 -6.45
CA LEU A 93 -9.39 7.84 -7.56
C LEU A 93 -8.60 9.06 -7.13
N GLY A 94 -8.64 9.43 -5.86
CA GLY A 94 -7.90 10.54 -5.31
C GLY A 94 -8.34 10.84 -3.89
N PHE A 95 -7.78 11.88 -3.26
CA PHE A 95 -8.16 12.30 -1.92
C PHE A 95 -9.43 13.16 -1.95
N ASN A 96 -9.38 14.31 -2.61
CA ASN A 96 -10.51 15.24 -2.74
C ASN A 96 -11.18 15.14 -4.11
N ASP A 97 -10.42 14.80 -5.15
CA ASP A 97 -10.92 14.64 -6.51
C ASP A 97 -10.10 13.56 -7.23
N ASP A 98 -10.42 13.29 -8.49
CA ASP A 98 -9.77 12.24 -9.27
C ASP A 98 -8.79 12.76 -10.31
N SER A 99 -8.40 14.05 -10.21
CA SER A 99 -7.54 14.69 -11.21
C SER A 99 -6.16 14.03 -11.36
N ARG A 100 -5.67 13.37 -10.31
CA ARG A 100 -4.37 12.70 -10.31
C ARG A 100 -4.43 11.18 -10.31
N ALA A 101 -5.59 10.60 -10.57
CA ALA A 101 -5.76 9.15 -10.54
C ALA A 101 -4.83 8.43 -11.51
N VAL A 102 -4.72 8.91 -12.75
CA VAL A 102 -3.85 8.31 -13.75
C VAL A 102 -2.38 8.46 -13.37
N GLU A 103 -1.98 9.63 -12.87
CA GLU A 103 -0.61 9.86 -12.41
C GLU A 103 -0.22 8.90 -11.30
N CYS A 104 -1.10 8.71 -10.30
CA CYS A 104 -0.86 7.79 -9.21
C CYS A 104 -0.78 6.35 -9.70
N ALA A 105 -1.68 5.93 -10.57
CA ALA A 105 -1.67 4.57 -11.12
C ALA A 105 -0.39 4.29 -11.89
N LEU A 106 0.05 5.22 -12.72
CA LEU A 106 1.29 5.10 -13.49
C LEU A 106 2.51 5.11 -12.56
N ALA A 107 2.51 5.92 -11.53
CA ALA A 107 3.58 5.98 -10.54
C ALA A 107 3.72 4.65 -9.80
N ILE A 108 2.62 4.05 -9.38
CA ILE A 108 2.60 2.76 -8.70
C ILE A 108 3.11 1.66 -9.62
N ALA A 109 2.61 1.59 -10.83
CA ALA A 109 3.02 0.57 -11.80
C ALA A 109 4.49 0.72 -12.18
N GLY A 110 4.94 1.94 -12.46
CA GLY A 110 6.34 2.21 -12.83
C GLY A 110 7.33 1.97 -11.71
N ALA A 111 6.89 2.02 -10.46
CA ALA A 111 7.74 1.78 -9.30
C ALA A 111 7.90 0.29 -8.94
N GLY A 112 7.19 -0.62 -9.62
CA GLY A 112 7.38 -2.05 -9.48
C GLY A 112 6.28 -2.81 -8.77
N ALA A 113 5.11 -2.23 -8.59
CA ALA A 113 3.98 -2.95 -8.01
C ALA A 113 3.53 -4.08 -8.95
N TYR A 114 3.28 -5.25 -8.37
CA TYR A 114 2.80 -6.42 -9.10
C TYR A 114 1.32 -6.28 -9.48
N GLU A 115 0.53 -5.68 -8.60
CA GLU A 115 -0.90 -5.56 -8.76
C GLU A 115 -1.38 -4.23 -8.17
N LEU A 116 -2.33 -3.60 -8.84
CA LEU A 116 -2.98 -2.40 -8.35
C LEU A 116 -4.50 -2.60 -8.35
N VAL A 117 -5.11 -2.39 -7.19
CA VAL A 117 -6.57 -2.39 -7.05
C VAL A 117 -7.04 -0.95 -6.91
N VAL A 118 -7.94 -0.53 -7.79
CA VAL A 118 -8.48 0.83 -7.77
C VAL A 118 -9.93 0.79 -7.31
N HIS A 119 -10.21 1.45 -6.19
CA HIS A 119 -11.57 1.68 -5.75
C HIS A 119 -12.08 2.96 -6.42
N ALA A 120 -13.14 2.85 -7.22
CA ALA A 120 -13.58 3.92 -8.12
C ALA A 120 -14.31 5.06 -7.40
N ARG A 121 -13.70 5.59 -6.32
CA ARG A 121 -14.23 6.72 -5.56
C ARG A 121 -13.08 7.56 -5.04
N THR A 122 -13.33 8.87 -4.85
CA THR A 122 -12.44 9.72 -4.07
C THR A 122 -12.74 9.52 -2.58
N LYS A 123 -11.80 9.92 -1.73
CA LYS A 123 -12.04 9.92 -0.28
C LYS A 123 -13.24 10.79 0.09
N ALA A 124 -13.37 11.95 -0.54
CA ALA A 124 -14.48 12.88 -0.27
C ALA A 124 -15.86 12.27 -0.57
N ARG A 125 -15.97 11.46 -1.63
CA ARG A 125 -17.22 10.79 -1.97
C ARG A 125 -17.61 9.68 -0.99
N CYS A 126 -16.65 9.15 -0.27
CA CYS A 126 -16.87 8.07 0.69
C CYS A 126 -17.18 8.58 2.10
N ALA A 127 -17.04 9.88 2.34
CA ALA A 127 -17.25 10.49 3.65
C ALA A 127 -18.73 10.80 3.94
N ARG A 128 -19.62 9.95 3.54
CA ARG A 128 -21.06 10.12 3.77
C ARG A 128 -21.51 9.34 5.00
#